data_6f802dba2bb43e50f5cf9cb61058d765
#
_entry.id   6f802dba2bb43e50f5cf9cb61058d765
#
_cell.length_a   1.000
_cell.length_b   1.000
_cell.length_c   1.000
_cell.angle_alpha   90.00
_cell.angle_beta   90.00
_cell.angle_gamma   90.00
#
_symmetry.space_group_name_H-M   'P 1'
#
loop_
_entity.id
_entity.type
_entity.pdbx_description
1 polymer ?
#
loop_
_entity_poly.entity_id
_entity_poly.type
_entity_poly.pdbx_seq_one_letter_code
_entity_poly.pdbx_strand_id
1 'polypeptide(L)'
;MRMKRGSGVSEPFCPENVNPIIMKVTFLGTNGWYDTLTGNTCSVLIQSKEFDIILDAGNGIAKADHYITQDKPAYLFISHFHIDHITGLHTLVKFKFPKGLKIFGQIGTAAILNTFVAEPFTVPFAQLPYPVSIVELEEGEHTIPFPVECLPLVHPAPCYGFRLTLDGKVITYCTDTGVCDNAVTLARNADLLITECGLKPGQESPGWPHLNPENAIHIAQKAHAKHLALMHFGAEVYRTLDDRREVQKRFEKEYPGLVVATDDLTIDI
;
A
#
# COMPACT_ATOMS: atom_id res chain seq x y z
N MET A 1 -19.65 60.75 42.00
CA MET A 1 -19.94 59.36 41.66
C MET A 1 -19.47 59.11 40.19
N ARG A 2 -18.24 58.60 39.95
CA ARG A 2 -17.64 58.39 38.63
C ARG A 2 -17.64 56.92 38.34
N MET A 3 -18.43 56.48 37.37
CA MET A 3 -18.39 55.11 36.84
C MET A 3 -17.18 54.93 35.95
N LYS A 4 -16.32 53.93 36.25
CA LYS A 4 -15.26 53.44 35.37
C LYS A 4 -15.86 52.42 34.42
N ARG A 5 -15.77 52.66 33.11
CA ARG A 5 -16.03 51.67 32.07
C ARG A 5 -14.78 50.80 31.91
N GLY A 6 -14.90 49.53 32.19
CA GLY A 6 -13.88 48.55 31.87
C GLY A 6 -13.98 48.17 30.38
N SER A 7 -12.96 48.43 29.61
CA SER A 7 -12.77 47.94 28.23
C SER A 7 -12.17 46.53 28.30
N GLY A 8 -13.00 45.50 28.15
CA GLY A 8 -12.53 44.15 27.92
C GLY A 8 -12.06 44.05 26.46
N VAL A 9 -10.77 44.02 26.24
CA VAL A 9 -10.16 43.63 24.99
C VAL A 9 -10.06 42.11 25.01
N SER A 10 -10.87 41.43 24.17
CA SER A 10 -10.74 40.00 23.94
C SER A 10 -9.45 39.78 23.15
N GLU A 11 -8.50 39.02 23.70
CA GLU A 11 -7.32 38.57 22.99
C GLU A 11 -7.74 37.73 21.78
N PRO A 12 -7.09 37.88 20.61
CA PRO A 12 -7.39 37.04 19.48
C PRO A 12 -6.99 35.60 19.79
N PHE A 13 -7.91 34.67 19.57
CA PHE A 13 -7.70 33.22 19.64
C PHE A 13 -6.63 32.85 18.62
N CYS A 14 -5.43 32.59 19.10
CA CYS A 14 -4.35 32.05 18.28
C CYS A 14 -4.67 30.57 18.05
N PRO A 15 -4.87 30.07 16.81
CA PRO A 15 -5.08 28.66 16.61
C PRO A 15 -3.82 27.92 17.08
N GLU A 16 -4.00 26.94 17.96
CA GLU A 16 -2.94 26.04 18.39
C GLU A 16 -2.20 25.53 17.15
N ASN A 17 -0.87 25.53 17.19
CA ASN A 17 0.00 24.93 16.17
C ASN A 17 -0.32 23.44 16.09
N VAL A 18 -1.29 23.06 15.29
CA VAL A 18 -1.53 21.67 14.91
C VAL A 18 -0.35 21.31 14.00
N ASN A 19 0.65 20.61 14.56
CA ASN A 19 1.67 20.00 13.74
C ASN A 19 0.98 19.18 12.63
N PRO A 20 1.32 19.40 11.36
CA PRO A 20 0.72 18.62 10.29
C PRO A 20 0.96 17.14 10.59
N ILE A 21 -0.14 16.37 10.62
CA ILE A 21 -0.04 14.93 10.83
C ILE A 21 0.56 14.36 9.57
N ILE A 22 1.77 13.86 9.69
CA ILE A 22 2.52 13.27 8.59
C ILE A 22 2.07 11.81 8.46
N MET A 23 1.49 11.45 7.32
CA MET A 23 1.20 10.07 6.97
C MET A 23 2.49 9.36 6.63
N LYS A 24 2.70 8.16 7.20
CA LYS A 24 3.89 7.34 6.93
C LYS A 24 3.52 6.17 6.03
N VAL A 25 4.34 5.92 5.04
CA VAL A 25 4.26 4.75 4.17
C VAL A 25 5.55 3.96 4.30
N THR A 26 5.45 2.73 4.84
CA THR A 26 6.58 1.84 5.06
C THR A 26 6.48 0.64 4.13
N PHE A 27 7.52 0.40 3.35
CA PHE A 27 7.62 -0.75 2.45
C PHE A 27 8.17 -1.95 3.24
N LEU A 28 7.28 -2.83 3.69
CA LEU A 28 7.64 -4.00 4.51
C LEU A 28 8.30 -5.11 3.68
N GLY A 29 7.90 -5.25 2.42
CA GLY A 29 8.46 -6.19 1.46
C GLY A 29 8.32 -5.63 0.05
N THR A 30 9.36 -5.77 -0.74
CA THR A 30 9.49 -5.09 -2.04
C THR A 30 9.83 -6.01 -3.21
N ASN A 31 10.00 -7.32 -2.97
CA ASN A 31 10.18 -8.32 -4.01
C ASN A 31 8.82 -8.80 -4.56
N GLY A 32 8.79 -9.12 -5.84
CA GLY A 32 7.80 -10.00 -6.43
C GLY A 32 8.29 -11.45 -6.47
N TRP A 33 7.35 -12.39 -6.50
CA TRP A 33 7.52 -13.83 -6.67
C TRP A 33 8.07 -14.56 -5.44
N TYR A 34 9.28 -14.25 -4.95
CA TYR A 34 9.87 -14.90 -3.77
C TYR A 34 10.87 -14.00 -3.04
N ASP A 35 11.13 -14.36 -1.80
CA ASP A 35 12.12 -13.67 -0.95
C ASP A 35 13.56 -13.94 -1.44
N THR A 36 14.37 -12.91 -1.34
CA THR A 36 15.81 -13.00 -1.60
C THR A 36 16.59 -12.15 -0.59
N LEU A 37 17.90 -12.04 -0.76
CA LEU A 37 18.72 -11.11 0.03
C LEU A 37 18.37 -9.63 -0.23
N THR A 38 17.62 -9.32 -1.31
CA THR A 38 17.21 -7.94 -1.64
C THR A 38 15.92 -7.53 -0.99
N GLY A 39 15.14 -8.46 -0.44
CA GLY A 39 13.90 -8.17 0.28
C GLY A 39 12.95 -9.36 0.37
N ASN A 40 11.87 -9.14 1.12
CA ASN A 40 10.73 -10.04 1.25
C ASN A 40 9.69 -9.76 0.17
N THR A 41 8.79 -10.71 -0.05
CA THR A 41 7.63 -10.53 -0.92
C THR A 41 6.69 -9.43 -0.38
N CYS A 42 5.92 -8.84 -1.30
CA CYS A 42 5.33 -7.52 -1.19
C CYS A 42 4.34 -7.35 -0.03
N SER A 43 4.55 -6.29 0.72
CA SER A 43 3.60 -5.73 1.69
C SER A 43 3.97 -4.28 1.97
N VAL A 44 2.97 -3.41 2.08
CA VAL A 44 3.15 -1.99 2.41
C VAL A 44 2.27 -1.63 3.58
N LEU A 45 2.81 -0.89 4.55
CA LEU A 45 2.06 -0.34 5.67
C LEU A 45 1.88 1.17 5.49
N ILE A 46 0.64 1.65 5.53
CA ILE A 46 0.28 3.06 5.57
C ILE A 46 -0.24 3.38 6.98
N GLN A 47 0.39 4.33 7.65
CA GLN A 47 -0.02 4.79 8.97
C GLN A 47 -0.62 6.20 8.85
N SER A 48 -1.94 6.26 8.85
CA SER A 48 -2.70 7.50 8.89
C SER A 48 -2.95 7.96 10.33
N LYS A 49 -3.61 9.10 10.51
CA LYS A 49 -4.01 9.57 11.84
C LYS A 49 -4.86 8.55 12.59
N GLU A 50 -5.81 7.93 11.91
CA GLU A 50 -6.86 7.12 12.53
C GLU A 50 -6.71 5.62 12.27
N PHE A 51 -5.97 5.22 11.25
CA PHE A 51 -5.94 3.84 10.75
C PHE A 51 -4.52 3.36 10.47
N ASP A 52 -4.29 2.06 10.63
CA ASP A 52 -3.18 1.33 10.05
C ASP A 52 -3.71 0.50 8.87
N ILE A 53 -3.20 0.75 7.66
CA ILE A 53 -3.62 0.08 6.45
C ILE A 53 -2.44 -0.72 5.91
N ILE A 54 -2.67 -2.00 5.62
CA ILE A 54 -1.70 -2.88 5.01
C ILE A 54 -2.18 -3.18 3.59
N LEU A 55 -1.29 -3.08 2.62
CA LEU A 55 -1.52 -3.44 1.23
C LEU A 55 -0.72 -4.70 0.93
N ASP A 56 -1.42 -5.77 0.61
CA ASP A 56 -0.95 -7.14 0.46
C ASP A 56 -0.22 -7.73 1.68
N ALA A 57 -0.20 -9.04 1.71
CA ALA A 57 0.32 -9.84 2.81
C ALA A 57 1.34 -10.88 2.32
N GLY A 58 2.32 -10.44 1.52
CA GLY A 58 3.52 -11.23 1.29
C GLY A 58 4.33 -11.39 2.58
N ASN A 59 5.48 -12.06 2.54
CA ASN A 59 6.28 -12.31 3.74
C ASN A 59 6.72 -11.02 4.46
N GLY A 60 6.80 -9.90 3.74
CA GLY A 60 7.10 -8.59 4.33
C GLY A 60 6.15 -8.19 5.47
N ILE A 61 4.88 -8.63 5.44
CA ILE A 61 3.90 -8.30 6.49
C ILE A 61 4.41 -8.71 7.88
N ALA A 62 5.22 -9.78 7.97
CA ALA A 62 5.75 -10.26 9.25
C ALA A 62 6.54 -9.19 10.04
N LYS A 63 6.97 -8.11 9.40
CA LYS A 63 7.68 -6.98 10.02
C LYS A 63 6.77 -5.87 10.53
N ALA A 64 5.46 -5.90 10.21
CA ALA A 64 4.53 -4.82 10.54
C ALA A 64 4.41 -4.56 12.04
N ASP A 65 4.64 -5.57 12.91
CA ASP A 65 4.61 -5.42 14.36
C ASP A 65 5.73 -4.52 14.92
N HIS A 66 6.79 -4.28 14.15
CA HIS A 66 7.83 -3.32 14.54
C HIS A 66 7.35 -1.87 14.38
N TYR A 67 6.36 -1.63 13.53
CA TYR A 67 5.85 -0.30 13.17
C TYR A 67 4.49 0.01 13.77
N ILE A 68 3.60 -1.00 13.89
CA ILE A 68 2.26 -0.86 14.47
C ILE A 68 2.39 -0.84 16.00
N THR A 69 2.49 0.35 16.56
CA THR A 69 2.67 0.56 18.01
C THR A 69 1.47 1.20 18.70
N GLN A 70 0.46 1.63 17.92
CA GLN A 70 -0.73 2.30 18.40
C GLN A 70 -1.96 1.42 18.28
N ASP A 71 -2.92 1.62 19.19
CA ASP A 71 -4.20 0.93 19.16
C ASP A 71 -5.17 1.61 18.16
N LYS A 72 -4.91 1.40 16.87
CA LYS A 72 -5.75 1.86 15.76
C LYS A 72 -6.50 0.70 15.12
N PRO A 73 -7.65 0.94 14.47
CA PRO A 73 -8.24 -0.05 13.57
C PRO A 73 -7.25 -0.43 12.45
N ALA A 74 -7.11 -1.75 12.20
CA ALA A 74 -6.23 -2.28 11.17
C ALA A 74 -7.04 -2.81 9.99
N TYR A 75 -6.61 -2.44 8.78
CA TYR A 75 -7.22 -2.83 7.52
C TYR A 75 -6.17 -3.45 6.60
N LEU A 76 -6.50 -4.58 6.00
CA LEU A 76 -5.65 -5.26 5.02
C LEU A 76 -6.39 -5.31 3.68
N PHE A 77 -5.79 -4.78 2.63
CA PHE A 77 -6.28 -4.87 1.27
C PHE A 77 -5.47 -5.89 0.48
N ILE A 78 -6.12 -6.89 -0.08
CA ILE A 78 -5.51 -7.92 -0.92
C ILE A 78 -5.81 -7.61 -2.38
N SER A 79 -4.76 -7.39 -3.15
CA SER A 79 -4.87 -7.09 -4.59
C SER A 79 -5.30 -8.33 -5.38
N HIS A 80 -4.67 -9.47 -5.13
CA HIS A 80 -4.96 -10.77 -5.74
C HIS A 80 -4.35 -11.91 -4.91
N PHE A 81 -4.45 -13.17 -5.39
CA PHE A 81 -4.15 -14.34 -4.59
C PHE A 81 -2.91 -15.12 -5.03
N HIS A 82 -1.99 -14.51 -5.79
CA HIS A 82 -0.68 -15.12 -5.95
C HIS A 82 0.01 -15.26 -4.58
N ILE A 83 0.80 -16.31 -4.44
CA ILE A 83 1.36 -16.71 -3.14
C ILE A 83 2.19 -15.61 -2.51
N ASP A 84 2.93 -14.86 -3.29
CA ASP A 84 3.77 -13.75 -2.82
C ASP A 84 2.98 -12.54 -2.29
N HIS A 85 1.65 -12.49 -2.52
CA HIS A 85 0.75 -11.47 -1.98
C HIS A 85 -0.04 -11.95 -0.76
N ILE A 86 -0.05 -13.25 -0.44
CA ILE A 86 -0.85 -13.81 0.65
C ILE A 86 -0.04 -14.72 1.60
N THR A 87 1.17 -15.12 1.23
CA THR A 87 1.96 -16.10 2.00
C THR A 87 2.18 -15.66 3.44
N GLY A 88 2.36 -14.37 3.71
CA GLY A 88 2.58 -13.83 5.05
C GLY A 88 1.37 -13.91 5.99
N LEU A 89 0.16 -14.24 5.49
CA LEU A 89 -1.04 -14.39 6.32
C LEU A 89 -0.87 -15.43 7.45
N HIS A 90 -0.01 -16.44 7.27
CA HIS A 90 0.29 -17.41 8.32
C HIS A 90 0.95 -16.77 9.55
N THR A 91 1.54 -15.57 9.41
CA THR A 91 2.21 -14.86 10.50
C THR A 91 1.25 -14.01 11.34
N LEU A 92 -0.01 -13.89 10.96
CA LEU A 92 -1.00 -13.05 11.66
C LEU A 92 -1.15 -13.41 13.15
N VAL A 93 -0.85 -14.65 13.55
CA VAL A 93 -0.88 -15.09 14.95
C VAL A 93 0.08 -14.30 15.87
N LYS A 94 1.13 -13.70 15.33
CA LYS A 94 2.10 -12.90 16.13
C LYS A 94 1.61 -11.48 16.44
N PHE A 95 0.62 -10.98 15.70
CA PHE A 95 0.17 -9.60 15.84
C PHE A 95 -0.82 -9.42 17.00
N LYS A 96 -0.98 -8.16 17.38
CA LYS A 96 -2.01 -7.71 18.31
C LYS A 96 -2.79 -6.59 17.63
N PHE A 97 -4.02 -6.88 17.24
CA PHE A 97 -4.96 -5.90 16.71
C PHE A 97 -6.15 -5.76 17.68
N PRO A 98 -6.05 -4.94 18.74
CA PRO A 98 -7.08 -4.86 19.77
C PRO A 98 -8.45 -4.48 19.24
N LYS A 99 -8.50 -3.74 18.12
CA LYS A 99 -9.74 -3.37 17.42
C LYS A 99 -10.11 -4.33 16.28
N GLY A 100 -9.42 -5.46 16.17
CA GLY A 100 -9.60 -6.45 15.11
C GLY A 100 -8.89 -6.07 13.81
N LEU A 101 -8.91 -7.01 12.86
CA LEU A 101 -8.40 -6.85 11.50
C LEU A 101 -9.57 -7.02 10.52
N LYS A 102 -9.76 -6.04 9.63
CA LYS A 102 -10.64 -6.21 8.47
C LYS A 102 -9.81 -6.43 7.22
N ILE A 103 -10.13 -7.49 6.50
CA ILE A 103 -9.48 -7.83 5.23
C ILE A 103 -10.45 -7.49 4.11
N PHE A 104 -9.98 -6.71 3.14
CA PHE A 104 -10.71 -6.34 1.94
C PHE A 104 -10.07 -6.97 0.72
N GLY A 105 -10.88 -7.44 -0.21
CA GLY A 105 -10.43 -7.97 -1.49
C GLY A 105 -11.58 -8.17 -2.45
N GLN A 106 -11.30 -8.64 -3.64
CA GLN A 106 -12.29 -8.91 -4.68
C GLN A 106 -13.29 -10.01 -4.28
N ILE A 107 -14.38 -10.14 -5.02
CA ILE A 107 -15.36 -11.23 -4.84
C ILE A 107 -14.64 -12.59 -4.91
N GLY A 108 -14.93 -13.47 -3.92
CA GLY A 108 -14.27 -14.76 -3.74
C GLY A 108 -13.14 -14.76 -2.71
N THR A 109 -12.74 -13.59 -2.19
CA THR A 109 -11.67 -13.46 -1.18
C THR A 109 -11.93 -14.31 0.05
N ALA A 110 -13.15 -14.32 0.58
CA ALA A 110 -13.47 -15.08 1.79
C ALA A 110 -13.26 -16.60 1.59
N ALA A 111 -13.70 -17.14 0.47
CA ALA A 111 -13.54 -18.56 0.16
C ALA A 111 -12.07 -18.96 0.02
N ILE A 112 -11.29 -18.15 -0.72
CA ILE A 112 -9.87 -18.41 -0.99
C ILE A 112 -9.05 -18.30 0.30
N LEU A 113 -9.20 -17.20 1.03
CA LEU A 113 -8.39 -16.98 2.24
C LEU A 113 -8.76 -17.94 3.37
N ASN A 114 -10.03 -18.33 3.54
CA ASN A 114 -10.41 -19.34 4.51
C ASN A 114 -9.90 -20.76 4.13
N THR A 115 -9.61 -21.01 2.85
CA THR A 115 -8.95 -22.24 2.42
C THR A 115 -7.46 -22.17 2.68
N PHE A 116 -6.81 -21.04 2.36
CA PHE A 116 -5.39 -20.86 2.51
C PHE A 116 -4.97 -20.75 3.99
N VAL A 117 -5.75 -20.00 4.81
CA VAL A 117 -5.49 -19.78 6.25
C VAL A 117 -6.30 -20.78 7.07
N ALA A 118 -5.99 -22.06 6.93
CA ALA A 118 -6.68 -23.18 7.56
C ALA A 118 -5.72 -24.33 7.87
N GLU A 119 -6.19 -25.25 8.72
CA GLU A 119 -5.53 -26.56 8.90
C GLU A 119 -5.56 -27.35 7.57
N PRO A 120 -4.48 -28.07 7.20
CA PRO A 120 -3.25 -28.29 7.99
C PRO A 120 -2.16 -27.21 7.76
N PHE A 121 -2.43 -26.12 7.03
CA PHE A 121 -1.41 -25.18 6.57
C PHE A 121 -1.00 -24.19 7.66
N THR A 122 -1.98 -23.65 8.41
CA THR A 122 -1.74 -22.65 9.46
C THR A 122 -2.94 -22.55 10.41
N VAL A 123 -2.83 -21.65 11.40
CA VAL A 123 -3.90 -21.32 12.36
C VAL A 123 -5.05 -20.62 11.64
N PRO A 124 -6.29 -21.13 11.69
CA PRO A 124 -7.44 -20.47 11.10
C PRO A 124 -7.72 -19.08 11.71
N PHE A 125 -8.29 -18.16 10.93
CA PHE A 125 -8.64 -16.82 11.41
C PHE A 125 -9.47 -16.81 12.69
N ALA A 126 -10.37 -17.77 12.85
CA ALA A 126 -11.23 -17.90 14.05
C ALA A 126 -10.47 -18.24 15.35
N GLN A 127 -9.22 -18.69 15.23
CA GLN A 127 -8.36 -19.04 16.38
C GLN A 127 -7.32 -17.95 16.68
N LEU A 128 -7.30 -16.85 15.92
CA LEU A 128 -6.42 -15.72 16.21
C LEU A 128 -6.85 -15.00 17.49
N PRO A 129 -5.92 -14.33 18.21
CA PRO A 129 -6.23 -13.68 19.50
C PRO A 129 -7.03 -12.37 19.36
N TYR A 130 -7.52 -12.06 18.18
CA TYR A 130 -8.32 -10.88 17.85
C TYR A 130 -9.31 -11.22 16.72
N PRO A 131 -10.45 -10.51 16.60
CA PRO A 131 -11.42 -10.78 15.58
C PRO A 131 -10.90 -10.41 14.18
N VAL A 132 -11.14 -11.29 13.21
CA VAL A 132 -10.88 -11.06 11.79
C VAL A 132 -12.19 -11.09 11.03
N SER A 133 -12.41 -10.14 10.15
CA SER A 133 -13.54 -10.12 9.23
C SER A 133 -13.07 -9.87 7.80
N ILE A 134 -13.69 -10.54 6.84
CA ILE A 134 -13.40 -10.39 5.41
C ILE A 134 -14.59 -9.69 4.76
N VAL A 135 -14.31 -8.66 3.99
CA VAL A 135 -15.28 -7.87 3.23
C VAL A 135 -14.89 -7.92 1.76
N GLU A 136 -15.78 -8.44 0.94
CA GLU A 136 -15.58 -8.52 -0.50
C GLU A 136 -16.07 -7.23 -1.17
N LEU A 137 -15.27 -6.71 -2.10
CA LEU A 137 -15.53 -5.49 -2.84
C LEU A 137 -15.85 -5.83 -4.30
N GLU A 138 -16.91 -5.23 -4.81
CA GLU A 138 -17.11 -5.09 -6.25
C GLU A 138 -16.23 -3.96 -6.78
N GLU A 139 -16.00 -3.91 -8.11
CA GLU A 139 -15.30 -2.76 -8.70
C GLU A 139 -16.08 -1.45 -8.51
N GLY A 140 -15.36 -0.34 -8.33
CA GLY A 140 -15.91 1.00 -8.16
C GLY A 140 -15.59 1.64 -6.82
N GLU A 141 -16.41 2.63 -6.45
CA GLU A 141 -16.22 3.47 -5.27
C GLU A 141 -16.92 2.90 -4.03
N HIS A 142 -16.25 2.95 -2.89
CA HIS A 142 -16.73 2.52 -1.58
C HIS A 142 -16.38 3.55 -0.51
N THR A 143 -17.12 3.52 0.62
CA THR A 143 -16.78 4.30 1.83
C THR A 143 -16.69 3.35 3.02
N ILE A 144 -15.47 2.86 3.35
CA ILE A 144 -15.23 1.79 4.32
C ILE A 144 -13.90 1.91 5.09
N PRO A 145 -13.83 2.58 6.21
CA PRO A 145 -14.56 3.75 6.69
C PRO A 145 -14.05 5.06 6.09
N PHE A 146 -13.14 4.98 5.13
CA PHE A 146 -12.61 6.07 4.30
C PHE A 146 -12.95 5.79 2.83
N PRO A 147 -12.87 6.78 1.94
CA PRO A 147 -13.10 6.58 0.51
C PRO A 147 -12.06 5.64 -0.10
N VAL A 148 -12.55 4.61 -0.76
CA VAL A 148 -11.76 3.61 -1.50
C VAL A 148 -12.37 3.45 -2.89
N GLU A 149 -11.56 3.45 -3.93
CA GLU A 149 -11.93 3.01 -5.26
C GLU A 149 -11.08 1.81 -5.64
N CYS A 150 -11.70 0.76 -6.17
CA CYS A 150 -10.99 -0.40 -6.69
C CYS A 150 -11.40 -0.71 -8.11
N LEU A 151 -10.42 -0.95 -8.97
CA LEU A 151 -10.61 -1.27 -10.39
C LEU A 151 -9.73 -2.47 -10.78
N PRO A 152 -10.18 -3.30 -11.73
CA PRO A 152 -9.38 -4.42 -12.23
C PRO A 152 -8.15 -3.91 -12.99
N LEU A 153 -7.02 -4.57 -12.76
CA LEU A 153 -5.75 -4.35 -13.44
C LEU A 153 -5.52 -5.42 -14.52
N VAL A 154 -4.54 -5.19 -15.41
CA VAL A 154 -4.18 -6.13 -16.47
C VAL A 154 -3.15 -7.14 -15.96
N HIS A 155 -3.63 -8.28 -15.50
CA HIS A 155 -2.83 -9.36 -14.96
C HIS A 155 -3.48 -10.72 -15.31
N PRO A 156 -2.71 -11.86 -15.42
CA PRO A 156 -3.29 -13.18 -15.76
C PRO A 156 -4.33 -13.68 -14.75
N ALA A 157 -4.13 -13.39 -13.46
CA ALA A 157 -5.13 -13.62 -12.41
C ALA A 157 -5.94 -12.33 -12.19
N PRO A 158 -7.25 -12.40 -11.81
CA PRO A 158 -7.99 -11.23 -11.39
C PRO A 158 -7.23 -10.46 -10.30
N CYS A 159 -6.91 -9.19 -10.58
CA CYS A 159 -6.13 -8.33 -9.70
C CYS A 159 -6.79 -6.96 -9.60
N TYR A 160 -6.93 -6.42 -8.38
CA TYR A 160 -7.45 -5.08 -8.14
C TYR A 160 -6.32 -4.11 -7.79
N GLY A 161 -6.37 -2.92 -8.43
CA GLY A 161 -5.71 -1.74 -7.90
C GLY A 161 -6.63 -1.02 -6.93
N PHE A 162 -6.05 -0.29 -5.98
CA PHE A 162 -6.77 0.47 -4.96
C PHE A 162 -6.34 1.93 -4.96
N ARG A 163 -7.32 2.83 -4.85
CA ARG A 163 -7.14 4.24 -4.56
C ARG A 163 -7.74 4.54 -3.20
N LEU A 164 -6.95 5.01 -2.24
CA LEU A 164 -7.32 5.29 -0.86
C LEU A 164 -7.22 6.79 -0.60
N THR A 165 -8.27 7.38 0.00
CA THR A 165 -8.23 8.78 0.44
C THR A 165 -8.18 8.83 1.96
N LEU A 166 -7.05 9.25 2.51
CA LEU A 166 -6.72 9.23 3.93
C LEU A 166 -6.11 10.57 4.34
N ASP A 167 -6.59 11.21 5.41
CA ASP A 167 -6.06 12.47 5.93
C ASP A 167 -5.93 13.58 4.86
N GLY A 168 -6.82 13.59 3.85
CA GLY A 168 -6.78 14.53 2.72
C GLY A 168 -5.70 14.21 1.67
N LYS A 169 -5.04 13.07 1.76
CA LYS A 169 -4.07 12.55 0.80
C LYS A 169 -4.64 11.38 0.02
N VAL A 170 -4.17 11.22 -1.20
CA VAL A 170 -4.54 10.13 -2.09
C VAL A 170 -3.34 9.21 -2.29
N ILE A 171 -3.49 7.97 -1.85
CA ILE A 171 -2.51 6.90 -2.08
C ILE A 171 -3.12 5.89 -3.04
N THR A 172 -2.40 5.56 -4.09
CA THR A 172 -2.82 4.55 -5.07
C THR A 172 -1.86 3.37 -5.06
N TYR A 173 -2.41 2.17 -5.09
CA TYR A 173 -1.66 0.92 -5.13
C TYR A 173 -2.06 0.12 -6.37
N CYS A 174 -1.15 -0.02 -7.33
CA CYS A 174 -1.33 -0.74 -8.58
C CYS A 174 -0.19 -1.73 -8.76
N THR A 175 -0.27 -2.87 -8.05
CA THR A 175 0.70 -3.96 -8.17
C THR A 175 0.21 -5.00 -9.16
N ASP A 176 1.15 -5.71 -9.78
CA ASP A 176 0.92 -6.79 -10.74
C ASP A 176 0.00 -6.36 -11.89
N THR A 177 0.54 -5.54 -12.76
CA THR A 177 -0.21 -5.03 -13.90
C THR A 177 0.68 -4.77 -15.11
N GLY A 178 0.13 -4.96 -16.29
CA GLY A 178 0.60 -4.27 -17.49
C GLY A 178 0.10 -2.83 -17.53
N VAL A 179 0.57 -2.05 -18.52
CA VAL A 179 0.05 -0.70 -18.77
C VAL A 179 -1.45 -0.77 -19.07
N CYS A 180 -2.28 -0.07 -18.30
CA CYS A 180 -3.73 -0.04 -18.53
C CYS A 180 -4.35 1.29 -18.06
N ASP A 181 -5.54 1.61 -18.64
CA ASP A 181 -6.24 2.86 -18.32
C ASP A 181 -6.78 2.88 -16.89
N ASN A 182 -7.09 1.74 -16.30
CA ASN A 182 -7.55 1.66 -14.91
C ASN A 182 -6.45 2.08 -13.92
N ALA A 183 -5.19 1.69 -14.15
CA ALA A 183 -4.07 2.16 -13.34
C ALA A 183 -3.90 3.69 -13.42
N VAL A 184 -4.05 4.28 -14.61
CA VAL A 184 -4.02 5.73 -14.78
C VAL A 184 -5.22 6.40 -14.09
N THR A 185 -6.42 5.80 -14.18
CA THR A 185 -7.63 6.33 -13.54
C THR A 185 -7.49 6.36 -12.02
N LEU A 186 -7.10 5.24 -11.41
CA LEU A 186 -6.86 5.15 -9.97
C LEU A 186 -5.79 6.14 -9.50
N ALA A 187 -4.71 6.29 -10.27
CA ALA A 187 -3.58 7.15 -9.93
C ALA A 187 -3.81 8.65 -10.20
N ARG A 188 -4.96 9.05 -10.77
CA ARG A 188 -5.22 10.44 -11.15
C ARG A 188 -5.04 11.41 -9.98
N ASN A 189 -4.08 12.34 -10.13
CA ASN A 189 -3.68 13.34 -9.13
C ASN A 189 -3.35 12.73 -7.75
N ALA A 190 -2.85 11.49 -7.69
CA ALA A 190 -2.44 10.87 -6.43
C ALA A 190 -1.27 11.62 -5.80
N ASP A 191 -1.26 11.70 -4.47
CA ASP A 191 -0.10 12.19 -3.72
C ASP A 191 1.04 11.16 -3.81
N LEU A 192 0.70 9.86 -3.82
CA LEU A 192 1.64 8.77 -4.04
C LEU A 192 0.98 7.66 -4.89
N LEU A 193 1.59 7.34 -6.03
CA LEU A 193 1.35 6.09 -6.75
C LEU A 193 2.39 5.06 -6.32
N ILE A 194 1.96 3.95 -5.77
CA ILE A 194 2.78 2.77 -5.51
C ILE A 194 2.46 1.75 -6.61
N THR A 195 3.45 1.35 -7.39
CA THR A 195 3.24 0.37 -8.46
C THR A 195 4.40 -0.61 -8.54
N GLU A 196 4.17 -1.69 -9.27
CA GLU A 196 5.19 -2.69 -9.54
C GLU A 196 6.30 -2.20 -10.46
N CYS A 197 7.43 -2.91 -10.45
CA CYS A 197 8.52 -2.81 -11.39
C CYS A 197 9.21 -4.19 -11.55
N GLY A 198 8.45 -5.16 -12.07
CA GLY A 198 8.92 -6.53 -12.22
C GLY A 198 10.04 -6.68 -13.26
N LEU A 199 10.09 -5.80 -14.26
CA LEU A 199 10.97 -5.87 -15.42
C LEU A 199 12.07 -4.79 -15.38
N LYS A 200 13.22 -5.08 -15.98
CA LYS A 200 14.32 -4.09 -16.17
C LYS A 200 13.97 -3.03 -17.22
N PRO A 201 14.67 -1.89 -17.21
CA PRO A 201 14.49 -0.86 -18.23
C PRO A 201 14.55 -1.43 -19.66
N GLY A 202 13.52 -1.11 -20.46
CA GLY A 202 13.37 -1.57 -21.84
C GLY A 202 12.97 -3.04 -22.03
N GLN A 203 12.78 -3.80 -20.95
CA GLN A 203 12.28 -5.17 -21.01
C GLN A 203 10.76 -5.20 -21.16
N GLU A 204 10.24 -6.16 -21.94
CA GLU A 204 8.81 -6.40 -22.13
C GLU A 204 8.49 -7.88 -21.88
N SER A 205 7.27 -8.16 -21.42
CA SER A 205 6.77 -9.53 -21.20
C SER A 205 5.29 -9.63 -21.64
N PRO A 206 5.01 -9.75 -22.95
CA PRO A 206 3.63 -9.73 -23.46
C PRO A 206 2.76 -10.88 -22.93
N GLY A 207 3.34 -12.05 -22.68
CA GLY A 207 2.62 -13.23 -22.17
C GLY A 207 2.38 -13.22 -20.66
N TRP A 208 3.10 -12.37 -19.93
CA TRP A 208 3.00 -12.22 -18.49
C TRP A 208 3.17 -10.74 -18.15
N PRO A 209 2.06 -9.97 -18.21
CA PRO A 209 2.13 -8.50 -18.12
C PRO A 209 2.68 -8.01 -16.80
N HIS A 210 3.81 -7.30 -16.87
CA HIS A 210 4.43 -6.57 -15.78
C HIS A 210 4.99 -5.24 -16.31
N LEU A 211 5.26 -4.31 -15.41
CA LEU A 211 5.84 -3.02 -15.73
C LEU A 211 7.37 -3.05 -15.68
N ASN A 212 7.98 -2.28 -16.55
CA ASN A 212 9.32 -1.78 -16.44
C ASN A 212 9.31 -0.33 -15.91
N PRO A 213 10.45 0.28 -15.55
CA PRO A 213 10.48 1.64 -15.02
C PRO A 213 9.85 2.68 -15.95
N GLU A 214 10.09 2.59 -17.27
CA GLU A 214 9.55 3.52 -18.25
C GLU A 214 8.02 3.48 -18.28
N ASN A 215 7.43 2.29 -18.23
CA ASN A 215 5.99 2.09 -18.22
C ASN A 215 5.34 2.58 -16.92
N ALA A 216 5.99 2.36 -15.77
CA ALA A 216 5.53 2.87 -14.49
C ALA A 216 5.54 4.41 -14.47
N ILE A 217 6.61 5.03 -14.97
CA ILE A 217 6.75 6.49 -15.10
C ILE A 217 5.68 7.04 -16.07
N HIS A 218 5.43 6.35 -17.18
CA HIS A 218 4.39 6.75 -18.13
C HIS A 218 3.00 6.80 -17.47
N ILE A 219 2.63 5.78 -16.69
CA ILE A 219 1.38 5.77 -15.92
C ILE A 219 1.34 6.96 -14.96
N ALA A 220 2.40 7.19 -14.18
CA ALA A 220 2.48 8.27 -13.20
C ALA A 220 2.36 9.66 -13.85
N GLN A 221 3.03 9.89 -14.98
CA GLN A 221 2.97 11.14 -15.75
C GLN A 221 1.57 11.38 -16.32
N LYS A 222 0.98 10.35 -16.96
CA LYS A 222 -0.37 10.41 -17.53
C LYS A 222 -1.43 10.67 -16.45
N ALA A 223 -1.22 10.14 -15.26
CA ALA A 223 -2.10 10.33 -14.11
C ALA A 223 -1.85 11.63 -13.34
N HIS A 224 -0.78 12.37 -13.62
CA HIS A 224 -0.32 13.52 -12.83
C HIS A 224 -0.10 13.18 -11.35
N ALA A 225 0.43 11.99 -11.05
CA ALA A 225 0.79 11.61 -9.69
C ALA A 225 1.99 12.47 -9.22
N LYS A 226 1.98 12.88 -7.94
CA LYS A 226 3.05 13.75 -7.39
C LYS A 226 4.33 12.95 -7.11
N HIS A 227 4.16 11.75 -6.55
CA HIS A 227 5.25 10.81 -6.26
C HIS A 227 4.92 9.44 -6.85
N LEU A 228 5.95 8.73 -7.26
CA LEU A 228 5.90 7.36 -7.76
C LEU A 228 6.84 6.49 -6.94
N ALA A 229 6.33 5.46 -6.27
CA ALA A 229 7.13 4.45 -5.62
C ALA A 229 7.10 3.15 -6.42
N LEU A 230 8.27 2.66 -6.81
CA LEU A 230 8.45 1.37 -7.47
C LEU A 230 8.74 0.30 -6.41
N MET A 231 8.01 -0.81 -6.47
CA MET A 231 8.21 -1.99 -5.65
C MET A 231 7.93 -3.26 -6.46
N HIS A 232 7.71 -4.40 -5.81
CA HIS A 232 7.44 -5.68 -6.47
C HIS A 232 8.48 -6.00 -7.56
N PHE A 233 9.75 -5.83 -7.21
CA PHE A 233 10.86 -6.08 -8.14
C PHE A 233 10.98 -7.59 -8.40
N GLY A 234 11.04 -7.99 -9.68
CA GLY A 234 11.23 -9.37 -10.06
C GLY A 234 12.51 -9.95 -9.40
N ALA A 235 12.35 -10.96 -8.55
CA ALA A 235 13.43 -11.47 -7.71
C ALA A 235 14.62 -12.04 -8.52
N GLU A 236 14.33 -12.65 -9.68
CA GLU A 236 15.35 -13.14 -10.62
C GLU A 236 15.93 -12.03 -11.50
N VAL A 237 15.24 -10.89 -11.60
CA VAL A 237 15.58 -9.75 -12.46
C VAL A 237 16.46 -8.75 -11.72
N TYR A 238 16.07 -8.38 -10.50
CA TYR A 238 16.76 -7.42 -9.61
C TYR A 238 17.48 -8.17 -8.49
N ARG A 239 18.61 -8.78 -8.82
CA ARG A 239 19.34 -9.70 -7.92
C ARG A 239 20.08 -9.02 -6.80
N THR A 240 20.34 -7.70 -6.94
CA THR A 240 21.06 -6.89 -5.97
C THR A 240 20.33 -5.59 -5.71
N LEU A 241 20.58 -4.97 -4.55
CA LEU A 241 20.08 -3.62 -4.28
C LEU A 241 20.71 -2.56 -5.20
N ASP A 242 21.89 -2.84 -5.77
CA ASP A 242 22.51 -1.94 -6.74
C ASP A 242 21.74 -1.92 -8.05
N ASP A 243 21.17 -3.03 -8.50
CA ASP A 243 20.27 -3.06 -9.67
C ASP A 243 19.11 -2.06 -9.49
N ARG A 244 18.55 -1.95 -8.26
CA ARG A 244 17.47 -1.03 -7.94
C ARG A 244 17.97 0.42 -7.84
N ARG A 245 19.15 0.65 -7.25
CA ARG A 245 19.78 1.98 -7.16
C ARG A 245 20.08 2.56 -8.54
N GLU A 246 20.44 1.70 -9.50
CA GLU A 246 20.64 2.11 -10.90
C GLU A 246 19.34 2.63 -11.53
N VAL A 247 18.19 2.01 -11.25
CA VAL A 247 16.88 2.51 -11.69
C VAL A 247 16.63 3.92 -11.11
N GLN A 248 16.81 4.08 -9.79
CA GLN A 248 16.67 5.41 -9.16
C GLN A 248 17.55 6.45 -9.85
N LYS A 249 18.83 6.17 -9.98
CA LYS A 249 19.82 7.09 -10.58
C LYS A 249 19.51 7.42 -12.05
N ARG A 250 19.01 6.44 -12.80
CA ARG A 250 18.71 6.62 -14.22
C ARG A 250 17.49 7.51 -14.44
N PHE A 251 16.43 7.35 -13.61
CA PHE A 251 15.14 7.96 -13.87
C PHE A 251 14.76 9.11 -12.93
N GLU A 252 15.51 9.40 -11.86
CA GLU A 252 15.19 10.48 -10.91
C GLU A 252 15.10 11.88 -11.54
N LYS A 253 15.82 12.12 -12.64
CA LYS A 253 15.74 13.39 -13.38
C LYS A 253 14.51 13.47 -14.28
N GLU A 254 14.05 12.35 -14.80
CA GLU A 254 12.86 12.26 -15.65
C GLU A 254 11.59 12.36 -14.80
N TYR A 255 11.61 11.77 -13.60
CA TYR A 255 10.52 11.85 -12.62
C TYR A 255 11.07 12.21 -11.23
N PRO A 256 11.16 13.51 -10.88
CA PRO A 256 11.77 13.95 -9.61
C PRO A 256 11.12 13.41 -8.34
N GLY A 257 9.84 12.99 -8.43
CA GLY A 257 9.10 12.32 -7.33
C GLY A 257 9.28 10.80 -7.28
N LEU A 258 10.28 10.24 -7.99
CA LEU A 258 10.55 8.80 -8.02
C LEU A 258 11.18 8.32 -6.71
N VAL A 259 10.63 7.24 -6.18
CA VAL A 259 11.18 6.46 -5.06
C VAL A 259 11.33 5.00 -5.51
N VAL A 260 12.52 4.48 -5.50
CA VAL A 260 12.78 3.05 -5.72
C VAL A 260 12.84 2.38 -4.35
N ALA A 261 11.78 1.64 -4.01
CA ALA A 261 11.62 1.11 -2.66
C ALA A 261 12.57 -0.03 -2.35
N THR A 262 12.99 -0.08 -1.10
CA THR A 262 13.66 -1.22 -0.46
C THR A 262 12.90 -1.60 0.79
N ASP A 263 13.09 -2.82 1.27
CA ASP A 263 12.50 -3.24 2.55
C ASP A 263 12.88 -2.28 3.66
N ASP A 264 11.91 -2.02 4.53
CA ASP A 264 11.99 -1.13 5.70
C ASP A 264 12.18 0.36 5.38
N LEU A 265 12.14 0.75 4.09
CA LEU A 265 12.07 2.16 3.72
C LEU A 265 10.74 2.76 4.18
N THR A 266 10.82 3.87 4.91
CA THR A 266 9.66 4.68 5.28
C THR A 266 9.74 6.04 4.62
N ILE A 267 8.64 6.50 4.02
CA ILE A 267 8.50 7.83 3.45
C ILE A 267 7.32 8.57 4.10
N ASP A 268 7.44 9.87 4.18
CA ASP A 268 6.41 10.78 4.69
C ASP A 268 5.62 11.38 3.50
N ILE A 269 4.28 11.43 3.61
CA ILE A 269 3.38 11.92 2.56
C ILE A 269 2.56 13.12 3.05
#